data_b6c39f26775b53559f6c1408102db731
#
_entry.id   b6c39f26775b53559f6c1408102db731
#
_cell.length_a   1.000
_cell.length_b   1.000
_cell.length_c   1.000
_cell.angle_alpha   90.00
_cell.angle_beta   90.00
_cell.angle_gamma   90.00
#
_symmetry.space_group_name_H-M   'P 1'
#
loop_
_entity.id
_entity.type
_entity.pdbx_description
1 polymer ?
#
loop_
_entity_poly.entity_id
_entity_poly.type
_entity_poly.pdbx_seq_one_letter_code
_entity_poly.pdbx_strand_id
1 'polypeptide(L)'
;MAKQATGTYSRITRHAATLLGKQIRIARKGRKMTTQDLSDRAGISRGLLQRIEKGNLKCQIGAVFEVATIVGLKLFDADESSMIARIKQADDKIALLPKHIHPSKKIVDDDF
;
A
#
# COMPACT_ATOMS: atom_id res chain seq x y z
N MET A 1 2.14 -5.03 -21.46
CA MET A 1 2.22 -5.93 -20.93
C MET A 1 2.43 -5.94 -19.58
N ALA A 2 2.04 -6.51 -18.95
CA ALA A 2 2.13 -6.42 -17.64
C ALA A 2 3.22 -7.21 -17.12
N LYS A 3 3.71 -6.91 -15.99
CA LYS A 3 4.61 -7.62 -15.38
C LYS A 3 4.05 -8.84 -14.95
N GLN A 4 4.68 -9.90 -15.13
CA GLN A 4 4.16 -11.02 -14.77
C GLN A 4 4.78 -11.65 -13.66
N ALA A 5 5.88 -11.89 -13.55
CA ALA A 5 6.43 -12.69 -12.57
C ALA A 5 6.73 -12.01 -11.34
N THR A 6 6.67 -12.67 -10.27
CA THR A 6 6.97 -12.07 -9.03
C THR A 6 8.39 -11.67 -8.99
N GLY A 7 9.28 -12.26 -9.68
CA GLY A 7 10.64 -11.85 -9.62
C GLY A 7 10.91 -10.55 -10.31
N THR A 8 9.92 -9.97 -10.98
CA THR A 8 10.16 -8.74 -11.68
C THR A 8 10.01 -7.51 -10.82
N TYR A 9 9.57 -7.63 -9.58
CA TYR A 9 9.49 -6.47 -8.72
C TYR A 9 10.86 -6.11 -8.17
N SER A 10 11.08 -4.83 -8.00
CA SER A 10 12.37 -4.36 -7.49
C SER A 10 12.56 -4.79 -6.05
N ARG A 11 13.81 -4.74 -5.61
CA ARG A 11 14.13 -5.12 -4.26
C ARG A 11 13.43 -4.22 -3.25
N ILE A 12 13.38 -2.93 -3.51
CA ILE A 12 12.76 -2.02 -2.57
C ILE A 12 11.26 -2.26 -2.48
N THR A 13 10.61 -2.63 -3.57
CA THR A 13 9.18 -2.94 -3.54
C THR A 13 8.94 -4.17 -2.66
N ARG A 14 9.79 -5.17 -2.77
CA ARG A 14 9.64 -6.35 -1.94
C ARG A 14 9.88 -6.04 -0.46
N HIS A 15 10.86 -5.19 -0.19
CA HIS A 15 11.11 -4.77 1.19
C HIS A 15 9.93 -3.99 1.75
N ALA A 16 9.31 -3.13 0.95
CA ALA A 16 8.17 -2.34 1.41
C ALA A 16 6.99 -3.25 1.79
N ALA A 17 6.70 -4.25 0.98
CA ALA A 17 5.61 -5.16 1.30
C ALA A 17 5.93 -5.99 2.54
N THR A 18 7.18 -6.43 2.67
CA THR A 18 7.59 -7.20 3.84
C THR A 18 7.48 -6.35 5.11
N LEU A 19 7.95 -5.11 5.05
CA LEU A 19 7.87 -4.24 6.20
C LEU A 19 6.42 -3.97 6.60
N LEU A 20 5.58 -3.64 5.64
CA LEU A 20 4.19 -3.37 5.95
C LEU A 20 3.52 -4.60 6.56
N GLY A 21 3.77 -5.77 6.01
CA GLY A 21 3.19 -7.00 6.55
C GLY A 21 3.62 -7.23 7.99
N LYS A 22 4.89 -6.97 8.32
CA LYS A 22 5.36 -7.12 9.68
C LYS A 22 4.75 -6.09 10.61
N GLN A 23 4.59 -4.87 10.15
CA GLN A 23 3.95 -3.83 10.96
C GLN A 23 2.50 -4.18 11.26
N ILE A 24 1.78 -4.74 10.28
CA ILE A 24 0.41 -5.18 10.49
C ILE A 24 0.38 -6.29 11.53
N ARG A 25 1.29 -7.23 11.42
CA ARG A 25 1.32 -8.35 12.36
C ARG A 25 1.63 -7.89 13.78
N ILE A 26 2.60 -6.98 13.93
CA ILE A 26 2.93 -6.45 15.24
C ILE A 26 1.74 -5.70 15.84
N ALA A 27 1.08 -4.87 15.04
CA ALA A 27 -0.07 -4.11 15.53
C ALA A 27 -1.24 -5.01 15.88
N ARG A 28 -1.46 -6.06 15.08
CA ARG A 28 -2.51 -7.03 15.37
C ARG A 28 -2.25 -7.72 16.72
N LYS A 29 -1.01 -8.17 16.90
CA LYS A 29 -0.69 -8.87 18.16
C LYS A 29 -0.71 -7.92 19.34
N GLY A 30 -0.33 -6.69 19.14
CA GLY A 30 -0.41 -5.67 20.18
C GLY A 30 -1.84 -5.42 20.65
N ARG A 31 -2.81 -5.64 19.75
CA ARG A 31 -4.21 -5.50 20.11
C ARG A 31 -4.81 -6.83 20.54
N LYS A 32 -3.98 -7.86 20.66
CA LYS A 32 -4.42 -9.17 21.08
C LYS A 32 -5.47 -9.76 20.17
N MET A 33 -5.35 -9.51 18.88
CA MET A 33 -6.25 -10.07 17.90
C MET A 33 -5.62 -11.30 17.27
N THR A 34 -6.39 -12.34 17.11
CA THR A 34 -5.93 -13.51 16.37
C THR A 34 -6.04 -13.22 14.88
N THR A 35 -5.44 -14.06 14.05
CA THR A 35 -5.61 -13.92 12.60
C THR A 35 -7.08 -14.07 12.23
N GLN A 36 -7.82 -14.94 12.92
CA GLN A 36 -9.22 -15.10 12.64
C GLN A 36 -10.00 -13.82 12.99
N ASP A 37 -9.68 -13.19 14.12
CA ASP A 37 -10.36 -11.96 14.51
C ASP A 37 -10.16 -10.88 13.46
N LEU A 38 -8.94 -10.68 13.00
CA LEU A 38 -8.67 -9.62 12.05
C LEU A 38 -9.27 -9.93 10.69
N SER A 39 -9.13 -11.17 10.23
CA SER A 39 -9.69 -11.52 8.93
C SER A 39 -11.20 -11.37 8.93
N ASP A 40 -11.86 -11.74 10.03
CA ASP A 40 -13.31 -11.59 10.11
C ASP A 40 -13.71 -10.12 10.07
N ARG A 41 -12.99 -9.27 10.80
CA ARG A 41 -13.32 -7.86 10.80
C ARG A 41 -13.08 -7.23 9.44
N ALA A 42 -12.06 -7.65 8.75
CA ALA A 42 -11.73 -7.08 7.45
C ALA A 42 -12.55 -7.70 6.32
N GLY A 43 -13.28 -8.74 6.60
CA GLY A 43 -14.08 -9.39 5.57
C GLY A 43 -13.23 -10.14 4.56
N ILE A 44 -12.10 -10.68 4.97
CA ILE A 44 -11.22 -11.42 4.07
C ILE A 44 -10.93 -12.78 4.66
N SER A 45 -10.39 -13.67 3.85
CA SER A 45 -10.05 -14.99 4.34
C SER A 45 -8.82 -14.93 5.21
N ARG A 46 -8.67 -15.90 6.08
CA ARG A 46 -7.49 -15.98 6.91
C ARG A 46 -6.25 -16.20 6.05
N GLY A 47 -6.40 -16.97 4.97
CA GLY A 47 -5.28 -17.18 4.08
C GLY A 47 -4.80 -15.91 3.41
N LEU A 48 -5.71 -15.02 3.04
CA LEU A 48 -5.32 -13.75 2.47
C LEU A 48 -4.60 -12.91 3.51
N LEU A 49 -5.11 -12.86 4.74
CA LEU A 49 -4.43 -12.11 5.78
C LEU A 49 -3.02 -12.64 6.01
N GLN A 50 -2.85 -13.95 6.01
CA GLN A 50 -1.52 -14.51 6.21
C GLN A 50 -0.58 -14.11 5.09
N ARG A 51 -1.07 -14.07 3.86
CA ARG A 51 -0.23 -13.62 2.74
C ARG A 51 0.14 -12.15 2.86
N ILE A 52 -0.80 -11.32 3.32
CA ILE A 52 -0.51 -9.91 3.54
C ILE A 52 0.57 -9.75 4.59
N GLU A 53 0.46 -10.48 5.69
CA GLU A 53 1.43 -10.35 6.77
C GLU A 53 2.81 -10.90 6.38
N LYS A 54 2.85 -11.76 5.36
CA LYS A 54 4.14 -12.25 4.88
C LYS A 54 4.71 -11.39 3.76
N GLY A 55 4.03 -10.34 3.38
CA GLY A 55 4.55 -9.43 2.37
C GLY A 55 4.33 -9.87 0.95
N ASN A 56 3.27 -10.67 0.72
CA ASN A 56 2.99 -11.12 -0.63
C ASN A 56 2.59 -9.92 -1.49
N LEU A 57 3.20 -9.79 -2.66
CA LEU A 57 2.98 -8.64 -3.51
C LEU A 57 1.74 -8.76 -4.40
N LYS A 58 1.05 -9.87 -4.36
CA LYS A 58 -0.12 -10.03 -5.19
C LYS A 58 -1.43 -9.85 -4.45
N CYS A 59 -1.40 -9.28 -3.28
CA CYS A 59 -2.63 -9.04 -2.54
C CYS A 59 -3.28 -7.76 -3.04
N GLN A 60 -4.60 -7.73 -3.01
CA GLN A 60 -5.31 -6.53 -3.43
C GLN A 60 -5.04 -5.39 -2.47
N ILE A 61 -4.82 -4.22 -3.00
CA ILE A 61 -4.44 -3.07 -2.19
C ILE A 61 -5.55 -2.70 -1.20
N GLY A 62 -6.81 -2.85 -1.59
CA GLY A 62 -7.90 -2.53 -0.67
C GLY A 62 -7.88 -3.41 0.56
N ALA A 63 -7.61 -4.71 0.40
CA ALA A 63 -7.55 -5.60 1.53
C ALA A 63 -6.38 -5.23 2.44
N VAL A 64 -5.24 -4.86 1.85
CA VAL A 64 -4.07 -4.48 2.64
C VAL A 64 -4.37 -3.22 3.44
N PHE A 65 -4.97 -2.22 2.81
CA PHE A 65 -5.30 -0.97 3.50
C PHE A 65 -6.35 -1.20 4.59
N GLU A 66 -7.30 -2.09 4.34
CA GLU A 66 -8.34 -2.33 5.33
C GLU A 66 -7.76 -2.96 6.61
N VAL A 67 -6.92 -3.98 6.47
CA VAL A 67 -6.35 -4.59 7.67
C VAL A 67 -5.42 -3.62 8.38
N ALA A 68 -4.67 -2.80 7.65
CA ALA A 68 -3.80 -1.81 8.25
C ALA A 68 -4.62 -0.80 9.06
N THR A 69 -5.74 -0.37 8.52
CA THR A 69 -6.62 0.57 9.18
C THR A 69 -7.20 -0.03 10.46
N ILE A 70 -7.68 -1.27 10.40
CA ILE A 70 -8.30 -1.91 11.56
C ILE A 70 -7.31 -2.04 12.71
N VAL A 71 -6.05 -2.34 12.41
CA VAL A 71 -5.06 -2.46 13.47
C VAL A 71 -4.46 -1.11 13.88
N GLY A 72 -4.91 -0.03 13.30
CA GLY A 72 -4.52 1.31 13.74
C GLY A 72 -3.26 1.87 13.12
N LEU A 73 -2.80 1.32 12.03
CA LEU A 73 -1.66 1.90 11.36
C LEU A 73 -2.10 3.13 10.59
N LYS A 74 -1.30 4.19 10.67
CA LYS A 74 -1.65 5.39 9.95
C LYS A 74 -0.98 5.35 8.61
N LEU A 75 -1.76 5.11 7.58
CA LEU A 75 -1.23 5.07 6.24
C LEU A 75 -0.84 6.49 5.84
N PHE A 76 0.33 6.63 5.25
CA PHE A 76 0.86 7.93 4.86
C PHE A 76 1.02 8.88 6.06
N ASP A 77 1.12 8.34 7.27
CA ASP A 77 1.24 9.14 8.49
C ASP A 77 0.13 10.17 8.59
N ALA A 78 -1.08 9.81 8.19
CA ALA A 78 -2.17 10.76 8.13
C ALA A 78 -3.43 10.17 8.73
N ASP A 79 -4.19 10.98 9.44
CA ASP A 79 -5.52 10.59 9.83
C ASP A 79 -6.45 10.92 8.67
N GLU A 80 -7.72 10.66 8.83
CA GLU A 80 -8.65 10.83 7.73
C GLU A 80 -8.75 12.27 7.25
N SER A 81 -8.78 13.23 8.14
CA SER A 81 -8.91 14.61 7.72
C SER A 81 -7.67 15.08 6.97
N SER A 82 -6.49 14.62 7.38
CA SER A 82 -5.28 14.94 6.68
C SER A 82 -5.27 14.31 5.29
N MET A 83 -5.74 13.08 5.17
CA MET A 83 -5.82 12.44 3.87
C MET A 83 -6.75 13.18 2.94
N ILE A 84 -7.91 13.61 3.43
CA ILE A 84 -8.85 14.36 2.62
C ILE A 84 -8.21 15.65 2.12
N ALA A 85 -7.50 16.35 3.00
CA ALA A 85 -6.84 17.58 2.61
C ALA A 85 -5.76 17.32 1.55
N ARG A 86 -5.01 16.23 1.69
CA ARG A 86 -3.97 15.91 0.74
C ARG A 86 -4.54 15.49 -0.60
N ILE A 87 -5.69 14.80 -0.61
CA ILE A 87 -6.35 14.44 -1.85
C ILE A 87 -6.76 15.71 -2.60
N LYS A 88 -7.32 16.69 -1.87
CA LYS A 88 -7.70 17.90 -2.52
C LYS A 88 -6.50 18.65 -3.07
N GLN A 89 -5.42 18.70 -2.31
CA GLN A 89 -4.21 19.35 -2.78
C GLN A 89 -3.66 18.66 -4.03
N ALA A 90 -3.74 17.33 -4.06
CA ALA A 90 -3.27 16.57 -5.21
C ALA A 90 -4.15 16.86 -6.43
N ASP A 91 -5.46 16.94 -6.23
CA ASP A 91 -6.37 17.26 -7.32
C ASP A 91 -6.08 18.65 -7.88
N ASP A 92 -5.83 19.62 -7.00
CA ASP A 92 -5.53 20.96 -7.42
C ASP A 92 -4.23 21.01 -8.24
N LYS A 93 -3.24 20.24 -7.80
CA LYS A 93 -1.99 20.20 -8.53
C LYS A 93 -2.16 19.54 -9.89
N ILE A 94 -2.91 18.45 -9.93
CA ILE A 94 -3.14 17.75 -11.18
C ILE A 94 -3.85 18.65 -12.16
N ALA A 95 -4.79 19.46 -11.67
CA ALA A 95 -5.53 20.36 -12.56
C ALA A 95 -4.65 21.41 -13.21
N LEU A 96 -3.50 21.72 -12.58
CA LEU A 96 -2.60 22.70 -13.13
C LEU A 96 -1.54 22.07 -14.07
N LEU A 97 -1.49 20.76 -14.15
CA LEU A 97 -0.51 20.10 -14.98
C LEU A 97 -1.03 19.94 -16.40
N PRO A 98 -0.16 19.78 -17.37
CA PRO A 98 -0.60 19.57 -18.73
C PRO A 98 -1.36 18.26 -18.84
N LYS A 99 -2.39 18.25 -19.69
CA LYS A 99 -3.14 17.06 -19.84
C LYS A 99 -2.32 15.96 -20.44
N HIS A 100 -1.42 16.27 -21.34
CA HIS A 100 -0.58 15.28 -21.97
C HIS A 100 0.87 15.62 -21.75
N ILE A 101 1.70 14.62 -21.54
CA ILE A 101 3.09 14.86 -21.36
C ILE A 101 3.77 14.54 -22.65
N HIS A 102 4.57 15.48 -23.17
CA HIS A 102 5.31 15.24 -24.38
C HIS A 102 6.70 14.76 -24.00
N PRO A 103 7.11 13.66 -24.55
CA PRO A 103 8.44 13.15 -24.21
C PRO A 103 9.53 14.12 -24.56
N SER A 104 10.54 14.20 -23.71
CA SER A 104 11.59 15.11 -23.98
C SER A 104 12.54 14.48 -24.96
N LYS A 105 13.16 15.27 -25.84
CA LYS A 105 14.10 14.74 -26.69
C LYS A 105 15.35 14.53 -25.99
N LYS A 106 15.68 15.14 -24.94
CA LYS A 106 16.84 14.97 -24.26
C LYS A 106 16.81 13.77 -23.48
N ILE A 107 17.82 13.10 -23.32
CA ILE A 107 17.88 12.00 -22.52
C ILE A 107 17.77 12.34 -21.13
N VAL A 108 16.94 11.79 -20.48
CA VAL A 108 16.78 12.10 -19.16
C VAL A 108 17.50 11.19 -18.36
N ASP A 109 18.17 11.53 -17.48
CA ASP A 109 18.89 10.73 -16.74
C ASP A 109 18.18 10.09 -15.81
N ASP A 110 17.58 9.56 -15.70
CA ASP A 110 16.95 8.82 -14.86
C ASP A 110 17.49 8.41 -13.75
N ASP A 111 18.03 9.01 -13.14
CA ASP A 111 18.53 8.61 -11.99
C ASP A 111 17.56 8.43 -11.01
N PHE A 112 16.51 8.25 -11.06
CA PHE A 112 15.70 8.02 -9.95
C PHE A 112 15.27 6.59 -9.97
#